data_34baebfd71f38080a2ac1235eecf039a
#
_entry.id   34baebfd71f38080a2ac1235eecf039a
#
_cell.length_a   1.000
_cell.length_b   1.000
_cell.length_c   1.000
_cell.angle_alpha   90.00
_cell.angle_beta   90.00
_cell.angle_gamma   90.00
#
_symmetry.space_group_name_H-M   'P 1'
#
loop_
_entity.id
_entity.type
_entity.pdbx_description
1 polymer ?
#
loop_
_entity_poly.entity_id
_entity_poly.type
_entity_poly.pdbx_seq_one_letter_code
_entity_poly.pdbx_strand_id
1 'polypeptide(L)'
;MENGLEWSCIFGVAIWRLWFWQNQYQFNKVSTDSLRMAQDVLIRAEEITSSNHSGLNGLTRKMEKWIGWQPPVWPWCKINSDGACKRNGGSFARGILNNSNGDWVSGFAMNIGYCSVTVAELWGVCQGLVMAWDHGIRWLLFEVDGQCIVQMLNNLEEMTNKYSPLVSSIKELIHRNWHISVNYVYREANFAADSIANYASDLPIGLHNLSSPPASVIPFLFHDMYGVAHPRIVSL
;
A
#
# COMPACT_ATOMS: atom_id res chain seq x y z
N MET A 1 -22.72 -22.38 -29.17
CA MET A 1 -21.49 -21.95 -28.42
C MET A 1 -20.33 -22.02 -29.39
N GLU A 2 -20.23 -21.04 -30.26
CA GLU A 2 -19.09 -20.84 -31.16
C GLU A 2 -18.11 -19.95 -30.40
N ASN A 3 -16.89 -20.40 -30.23
CA ASN A 3 -15.71 -19.73 -29.68
C ASN A 3 -15.36 -19.85 -28.19
N GLY A 4 -15.96 -20.72 -27.38
CA GLY A 4 -15.44 -21.04 -26.04
C GLY A 4 -15.48 -19.90 -24.99
N LEU A 5 -16.03 -18.74 -25.33
CA LEU A 5 -16.16 -17.60 -24.41
C LEU A 5 -17.41 -17.71 -23.55
N GLU A 6 -17.25 -17.54 -22.22
CA GLU A 6 -18.38 -17.49 -21.31
C GLU A 6 -19.12 -16.14 -21.40
N TRP A 7 -20.45 -16.21 -21.47
CA TRP A 7 -21.32 -15.02 -21.48
C TRP A 7 -21.08 -14.08 -20.30
N SER A 8 -20.79 -14.61 -19.14
CA SER A 8 -20.46 -13.85 -17.93
C SER A 8 -19.24 -12.95 -18.13
N CYS A 9 -18.20 -13.47 -18.81
CA CYS A 9 -16.99 -12.74 -19.12
C CYS A 9 -17.28 -11.62 -20.16
N ILE A 10 -17.94 -11.95 -21.26
CA ILE A 10 -18.32 -10.99 -22.32
C ILE A 10 -19.15 -9.86 -21.71
N PHE A 11 -20.15 -10.20 -20.88
CA PHE A 11 -21.05 -9.23 -20.27
C PHE A 11 -20.31 -8.28 -19.31
N GLY A 12 -19.44 -8.84 -18.45
CA GLY A 12 -18.63 -8.03 -17.52
C GLY A 12 -17.71 -7.05 -18.23
N VAL A 13 -17.02 -7.51 -19.29
CA VAL A 13 -16.17 -6.66 -20.13
C VAL A 13 -16.99 -5.60 -20.86
N ALA A 14 -18.15 -5.95 -21.41
CA ALA A 14 -19.03 -5.04 -22.12
C ALA A 14 -19.51 -3.89 -21.22
N ILE A 15 -19.99 -4.17 -20.02
CA ILE A 15 -20.41 -3.13 -19.05
C ILE A 15 -19.26 -2.19 -18.70
N TRP A 16 -18.10 -2.74 -18.38
CA TRP A 16 -16.93 -1.94 -18.05
C TRP A 16 -16.48 -1.05 -19.21
N ARG A 17 -16.46 -1.59 -20.44
CA ARG A 17 -16.08 -0.83 -21.64
C ARG A 17 -17.10 0.23 -22.03
N LEU A 18 -18.40 -0.03 -21.91
CA LEU A 18 -19.45 0.96 -22.13
C LEU A 18 -19.30 2.15 -21.16
N TRP A 19 -19.06 1.87 -19.88
CA TRP A 19 -18.78 2.91 -18.89
C TRP A 19 -17.52 3.71 -19.25
N PHE A 20 -16.44 3.04 -19.67
CA PHE A 20 -15.21 3.68 -20.09
C PHE A 20 -15.42 4.60 -21.31
N TRP A 21 -16.09 4.12 -22.35
CA TRP A 21 -16.37 4.93 -23.56
C TRP A 21 -17.30 6.09 -23.27
N GLN A 22 -18.32 5.91 -22.42
CA GLN A 22 -19.19 6.97 -21.99
C GLN A 22 -18.41 8.08 -21.29
N ASN A 23 -17.46 7.73 -20.42
CA ASN A 23 -16.58 8.69 -19.76
C ASN A 23 -15.66 9.38 -20.78
N GLN A 24 -15.07 8.65 -21.74
CA GLN A 24 -14.25 9.23 -22.79
C GLN A 24 -15.06 10.22 -23.66
N TYR A 25 -16.29 9.90 -23.99
CA TYR A 25 -17.16 10.82 -24.71
C TYR A 25 -17.53 12.05 -23.87
N GLN A 26 -17.88 11.85 -22.62
CA GLN A 26 -18.31 12.93 -21.73
C GLN A 26 -17.19 13.94 -21.44
N PHE A 27 -15.99 13.44 -21.13
CA PHE A 27 -14.89 14.28 -20.68
C PHE A 27 -13.90 14.65 -21.78
N ASN A 28 -13.65 13.78 -22.75
CA ASN A 28 -12.64 13.98 -23.78
C ASN A 28 -13.24 14.20 -25.18
N LYS A 29 -14.59 14.12 -25.33
CA LYS A 29 -15.31 14.23 -26.60
C LYS A 29 -14.85 13.21 -27.66
N VAL A 30 -14.27 12.09 -27.24
CA VAL A 30 -13.85 11.00 -28.14
C VAL A 30 -15.04 10.07 -28.36
N SER A 31 -15.49 9.95 -29.62
CA SER A 31 -16.48 8.96 -30.04
C SER A 31 -15.78 7.76 -30.68
N THR A 32 -16.28 6.57 -30.40
CA THR A 32 -15.80 5.33 -30.99
C THR A 32 -16.94 4.68 -31.78
N ASP A 33 -16.64 4.12 -32.93
CA ASP A 33 -17.61 3.39 -33.76
C ASP A 33 -18.09 2.12 -33.03
N SER A 34 -19.39 1.83 -33.13
CA SER A 34 -20.04 0.70 -32.45
C SER A 34 -19.47 -0.67 -32.84
N LEU A 35 -19.00 -0.82 -34.10
CA LEU A 35 -18.36 -2.06 -34.54
C LEU A 35 -17.01 -2.27 -33.86
N ARG A 36 -16.20 -1.20 -33.76
CA ARG A 36 -14.94 -1.22 -32.99
C ARG A 36 -15.15 -1.49 -31.52
N MET A 37 -16.23 -0.95 -30.94
CA MET A 37 -16.59 -1.24 -29.55
C MET A 37 -16.89 -2.72 -29.34
N ALA A 38 -17.68 -3.34 -30.23
CA ALA A 38 -17.99 -4.75 -30.13
C ALA A 38 -16.74 -5.65 -30.30
N GLN A 39 -15.88 -5.33 -31.25
CA GLN A 39 -14.61 -6.05 -31.47
C GLN A 39 -13.67 -5.94 -30.25
N ASP A 40 -13.53 -4.76 -29.65
CA ASP A 40 -12.69 -4.57 -28.47
C ASP A 40 -13.21 -5.34 -27.25
N VAL A 41 -14.53 -5.45 -27.07
CA VAL A 41 -15.13 -6.29 -26.04
C VAL A 41 -14.78 -7.77 -26.24
N LEU A 42 -14.89 -8.29 -27.44
CA LEU A 42 -14.59 -9.69 -27.75
C LEU A 42 -13.11 -10.00 -27.57
N ILE A 43 -12.21 -9.16 -28.09
CA ILE A 43 -10.75 -9.32 -27.93
C ILE A 43 -10.37 -9.38 -26.44
N ARG A 44 -10.90 -8.47 -25.63
CA ARG A 44 -10.60 -8.46 -24.19
C ARG A 44 -11.22 -9.63 -23.44
N ALA A 45 -12.41 -10.08 -23.83
CA ALA A 45 -13.01 -11.27 -23.27
C ALA A 45 -12.17 -12.51 -23.60
N GLU A 46 -11.59 -12.59 -24.81
CA GLU A 46 -10.65 -13.65 -25.22
C GLU A 46 -9.35 -13.60 -24.41
N GLU A 47 -8.76 -12.43 -24.23
CA GLU A 47 -7.56 -12.23 -23.40
C GLU A 47 -7.77 -12.71 -21.96
N ILE A 48 -8.90 -12.33 -21.34
CA ILE A 48 -9.25 -12.74 -19.97
C ILE A 48 -9.49 -14.25 -19.90
N THR A 49 -10.24 -14.80 -20.87
CA THR A 49 -10.53 -16.24 -20.89
C THR A 49 -9.26 -17.05 -21.11
N SER A 50 -8.38 -16.63 -22.01
CA SER A 50 -7.08 -17.27 -22.29
C SER A 50 -6.17 -17.20 -21.05
N SER A 51 -6.14 -16.07 -20.36
CA SER A 51 -5.39 -15.90 -19.11
C SER A 51 -5.94 -16.81 -18.01
N ASN A 52 -7.25 -16.96 -17.91
CA ASN A 52 -7.90 -17.86 -16.96
C ASN A 52 -7.64 -19.34 -17.31
N HIS A 53 -7.64 -19.73 -18.60
CA HIS A 53 -7.30 -21.08 -19.03
C HIS A 53 -5.81 -21.41 -18.82
N SER A 54 -4.93 -20.44 -18.97
CA SER A 54 -3.50 -20.60 -18.63
C SER A 54 -3.29 -20.74 -17.12
N GLY A 55 -4.18 -20.16 -16.30
CA GLY A 55 -4.19 -20.28 -14.84
C GLY A 55 -4.82 -21.59 -14.31
N LEU A 56 -5.61 -22.31 -15.13
CA LEU A 56 -6.24 -23.57 -14.70
C LEU A 56 -5.28 -24.76 -14.59
N ASN A 57 -4.04 -24.64 -15.09
CA ASN A 57 -2.99 -25.64 -14.85
C ASN A 57 -2.20 -25.40 -13.54
N GLY A 58 -2.50 -24.35 -12.81
CA GLY A 58 -2.07 -24.12 -11.44
C GLY A 58 -3.30 -23.95 -10.57
N LEU A 59 -3.78 -25.01 -9.96
CA LEU A 59 -4.60 -24.92 -8.75
C LEU A 59 -3.76 -24.15 -7.72
N THR A 60 -3.84 -22.83 -7.72
CA THR A 60 -3.27 -22.02 -6.63
C THR A 60 -3.98 -22.48 -5.37
N ARG A 61 -3.28 -23.30 -4.62
CA ARG A 61 -3.78 -23.84 -3.36
C ARG A 61 -3.98 -22.66 -2.43
N LYS A 62 -5.23 -22.30 -2.20
CA LYS A 62 -5.58 -21.27 -1.21
C LYS A 62 -5.37 -21.85 0.17
N MET A 63 -4.63 -21.17 0.99
CA MET A 63 -4.38 -21.53 2.38
C MET A 63 -4.79 -20.37 3.29
N GLU A 64 -5.48 -20.70 4.37
CA GLU A 64 -5.72 -19.75 5.43
C GLU A 64 -4.44 -19.58 6.25
N LYS A 65 -3.98 -18.34 6.38
CA LYS A 65 -2.83 -17.96 7.19
C LYS A 65 -3.27 -16.96 8.24
N TRP A 66 -2.85 -17.19 9.47
CA TRP A 66 -3.08 -16.25 10.57
C TRP A 66 -1.96 -15.19 10.55
N ILE A 67 -2.35 -13.94 10.39
CA ILE A 67 -1.44 -12.80 10.27
C ILE A 67 -1.62 -11.92 11.49
N GLY A 68 -0.54 -11.63 12.19
CA GLY A 68 -0.47 -10.68 13.30
C GLY A 68 0.86 -9.95 13.28
N TRP A 69 0.88 -8.81 13.92
CA TRP A 69 2.12 -8.07 14.13
C TRP A 69 3.05 -8.83 15.09
N GLN A 70 4.35 -8.74 14.86
CA GLN A 70 5.37 -9.36 15.70
C GLN A 70 6.40 -8.30 16.08
N PRO A 71 6.87 -8.22 17.35
CA PRO A 71 7.94 -7.32 17.72
C PRO A 71 9.24 -7.70 17.00
N PRO A 72 10.11 -6.75 16.68
CA PRO A 72 11.42 -7.06 16.12
C PRO A 72 12.33 -7.69 17.19
N VAL A 73 13.32 -8.46 16.76
CA VAL A 73 14.33 -9.00 17.69
C VAL A 73 15.36 -7.92 18.05
N TRP A 74 15.84 -7.90 19.29
CA TRP A 74 16.90 -6.99 19.71
C TRP A 74 18.16 -7.15 18.82
N PRO A 75 18.87 -6.09 18.36
CA PRO A 75 18.71 -4.67 18.73
C PRO A 75 17.81 -3.87 17.76
N TRP A 76 16.99 -4.51 16.96
CA TRP A 76 16.17 -3.89 15.96
C TRP A 76 15.00 -3.12 16.58
N CYS A 77 14.70 -1.96 16.01
CA CYS A 77 13.41 -1.30 16.16
C CYS A 77 12.62 -1.48 14.87
N LYS A 78 11.31 -1.37 14.95
CA LYS A 78 10.40 -1.57 13.82
C LYS A 78 9.60 -0.30 13.55
N ILE A 79 9.53 0.08 12.28
CA ILE A 79 8.54 1.03 11.79
C ILE A 79 7.50 0.30 10.96
N ASN A 80 6.25 0.55 11.28
CA ASN A 80 5.12 0.30 10.42
C ASN A 80 4.62 1.62 9.87
N SER A 81 4.56 1.77 8.55
CA SER A 81 4.04 3.00 7.90
C SER A 81 2.94 2.68 6.90
N ASP A 82 2.14 3.69 6.62
CA ASP A 82 1.05 3.62 5.67
C ASP A 82 0.78 5.00 5.05
N GLY A 83 0.34 5.00 3.80
CA GLY A 83 -0.09 6.16 3.06
C GLY A 83 -1.48 5.96 2.46
N ALA A 84 -2.37 6.93 2.63
CA ALA A 84 -3.73 6.80 2.13
C ALA A 84 -4.25 8.08 1.50
N CYS A 85 -5.16 7.90 0.53
CA CYS A 85 -5.96 8.97 -0.03
C CYS A 85 -7.43 8.71 0.28
N LYS A 86 -8.13 9.69 0.85
CA LYS A 86 -9.58 9.64 1.07
C LYS A 86 -10.34 9.97 -0.22
N ARG A 87 -11.60 9.55 -0.30
CA ARG A 87 -12.48 9.83 -1.45
C ARG A 87 -12.67 11.33 -1.75
N ASN A 88 -12.57 12.18 -0.73
CA ASN A 88 -12.60 13.64 -0.88
C ASN A 88 -11.27 14.25 -1.38
N GLY A 89 -10.27 13.41 -1.69
CA GLY A 89 -8.98 13.80 -2.23
C GLY A 89 -7.90 14.09 -1.19
N GLY A 90 -8.23 14.17 0.11
CA GLY A 90 -7.22 14.36 1.17
C GLY A 90 -6.26 13.18 1.25
N SER A 91 -4.96 13.47 1.34
CA SER A 91 -3.88 12.48 1.35
C SER A 91 -3.07 12.58 2.64
N PHE A 92 -2.74 11.44 3.21
CA PHE A 92 -2.14 11.34 4.54
C PHE A 92 -1.04 10.28 4.53
N ALA A 93 0.00 10.53 5.32
CA ALA A 93 1.01 9.53 5.66
C ALA A 93 1.11 9.40 7.17
N ARG A 94 1.46 8.22 7.64
CA ARG A 94 1.52 7.90 9.07
C ARG A 94 2.51 6.80 9.34
N GLY A 95 3.00 6.73 10.58
CA GLY A 95 3.88 5.65 10.99
C GLY A 95 4.04 5.56 12.49
N ILE A 96 4.40 4.37 12.94
CA ILE A 96 4.64 3.99 14.33
C ILE A 96 6.02 3.37 14.43
N LEU A 97 6.81 3.81 15.38
CA LEU A 97 8.10 3.23 15.74
C LEU A 97 7.96 2.48 17.06
N ASN A 98 8.26 1.18 17.05
CA ASN A 98 8.29 0.31 18.20
C ASN A 98 9.69 -0.25 18.44
N ASN A 99 10.02 -0.51 19.72
CA ASN A 99 11.25 -1.21 20.10
C ASN A 99 11.09 -2.74 20.04
N SER A 100 12.14 -3.47 20.41
CA SER A 100 12.15 -4.95 20.42
C SER A 100 11.21 -5.58 21.47
N ASN A 101 10.72 -4.83 22.46
CA ASN A 101 9.70 -5.29 23.39
C ASN A 101 8.28 -5.08 22.87
N GLY A 102 8.13 -4.38 21.72
CA GLY A 102 6.82 -3.95 21.21
C GLY A 102 6.34 -2.63 21.81
N ASP A 103 7.15 -1.97 22.66
CA ASP A 103 6.74 -0.70 23.25
C ASP A 103 6.76 0.42 22.19
N TRP A 104 5.80 1.33 22.30
CA TRP A 104 5.75 2.56 21.53
C TRP A 104 6.96 3.44 21.85
N VAL A 105 7.73 3.80 20.83
CA VAL A 105 8.84 4.76 20.94
C VAL A 105 8.40 6.14 20.46
N SER A 106 7.80 6.20 19.29
CA SER A 106 7.33 7.43 18.64
C SER A 106 6.36 7.10 17.52
N GLY A 107 5.68 8.12 17.00
CA GLY A 107 4.87 8.01 15.81
C GLY A 107 4.76 9.33 15.09
N PHE A 108 4.17 9.32 13.91
CA PHE A 108 3.80 10.54 13.19
C PHE A 108 2.49 10.39 12.45
N ALA A 109 1.85 11.52 12.24
CA ALA A 109 0.72 11.71 11.34
C ALA A 109 1.04 12.91 10.45
N MET A 110 0.86 12.79 9.14
CA MET A 110 1.13 13.85 8.18
C MET A 110 -0.09 14.07 7.29
N ASN A 111 -0.61 15.28 7.28
CA ASN A 111 -1.60 15.72 6.31
C ASN A 111 -0.84 16.33 5.12
N ILE A 112 -0.86 15.65 3.98
CA ILE A 112 -0.09 16.02 2.78
C ILE A 112 -0.90 16.99 1.88
N GLY A 113 -2.22 17.11 2.12
CA GLY A 113 -3.13 17.80 1.22
C GLY A 113 -3.58 16.87 0.09
N TYR A 114 -3.19 17.13 -1.15
CA TYR A 114 -3.62 16.35 -2.31
C TYR A 114 -2.44 15.72 -3.05
N CYS A 115 -2.40 14.40 -3.10
CA CYS A 115 -1.41 13.66 -3.90
C CYS A 115 -1.96 12.28 -4.29
N SER A 116 -1.19 11.50 -5.07
CA SER A 116 -1.53 10.10 -5.35
C SER A 116 -1.23 9.19 -4.15
N VAL A 117 -1.88 8.02 -4.10
CA VAL A 117 -1.63 7.00 -3.06
C VAL A 117 -0.14 6.65 -2.98
N THR A 118 0.50 6.41 -4.13
CA THR A 118 1.95 6.12 -4.18
C THR A 118 2.81 7.22 -3.56
N VAL A 119 2.45 8.49 -3.77
CA VAL A 119 3.17 9.62 -3.15
C VAL A 119 2.92 9.65 -1.65
N ALA A 120 1.71 9.39 -1.19
CA ALA A 120 1.40 9.32 0.23
C ALA A 120 2.18 8.19 0.94
N GLU A 121 2.26 7.02 0.33
CA GLU A 121 3.07 5.89 0.80
C GLU A 121 4.57 6.25 0.87
N LEU A 122 5.13 6.86 -0.18
CA LEU A 122 6.53 7.30 -0.19
C LEU A 122 6.80 8.37 0.88
N TRP A 123 5.85 9.27 1.16
CA TRP A 123 5.95 10.20 2.28
C TRP A 123 5.97 9.46 3.63
N GLY A 124 5.17 8.40 3.78
CA GLY A 124 5.20 7.53 4.95
C GLY A 124 6.58 6.91 5.17
N VAL A 125 7.19 6.40 4.10
CA VAL A 125 8.56 5.86 4.14
C VAL A 125 9.56 6.95 4.50
N CYS A 126 9.55 8.09 3.82
CA CYS A 126 10.50 9.18 4.04
C CYS A 126 10.46 9.67 5.49
N GLN A 127 9.27 9.98 6.00
CA GLN A 127 9.10 10.48 7.37
C GLN A 127 9.42 9.42 8.43
N GLY A 128 9.09 8.16 8.17
CA GLY A 128 9.47 7.05 9.05
C GLY A 128 10.99 6.91 9.16
N LEU A 129 11.72 6.99 8.05
CA LEU A 129 13.19 6.95 8.04
C LEU A 129 13.80 8.14 8.78
N VAL A 130 13.29 9.35 8.56
CA VAL A 130 13.72 10.55 9.30
C VAL A 130 13.50 10.36 10.79
N MET A 131 12.30 9.97 11.20
CA MET A 131 11.94 9.76 12.61
C MET A 131 12.86 8.74 13.27
N ALA A 132 13.11 7.58 12.66
CA ALA A 132 14.00 6.57 13.22
C ALA A 132 15.45 7.09 13.35
N TRP A 133 15.95 7.78 12.33
CA TRP A 133 17.29 8.36 12.37
C TRP A 133 17.45 9.36 13.51
N ASP A 134 16.49 10.27 13.68
CA ASP A 134 16.51 11.32 14.69
C ASP A 134 16.39 10.74 16.13
N HIS A 135 15.72 9.59 16.28
CA HIS A 135 15.70 8.82 17.54
C HIS A 135 16.97 8.01 17.79
N GLY A 136 18.01 8.14 16.95
CA GLY A 136 19.26 7.41 17.11
C GLY A 136 19.19 5.93 16.80
N ILE A 137 18.10 5.45 16.17
CA ILE A 137 17.97 4.06 15.74
C ILE A 137 18.98 3.77 14.65
N ARG A 138 19.69 2.62 14.80
CA ARG A 138 20.71 2.19 13.82
C ARG A 138 20.44 0.79 13.26
N TRP A 139 19.45 0.09 13.81
CA TRP A 139 18.96 -1.21 13.37
C TRP A 139 17.46 -1.11 13.16
N LEU A 140 17.03 -0.93 11.91
CA LEU A 140 15.65 -0.62 11.55
C LEU A 140 15.03 -1.67 10.65
N LEU A 141 13.95 -2.29 11.10
CA LEU A 141 13.02 -3.06 10.29
C LEU A 141 11.88 -2.14 9.84
N PHE A 142 11.80 -1.89 8.55
CA PHE A 142 10.78 -1.03 7.97
C PHE A 142 9.71 -1.87 7.27
N GLU A 143 8.47 -1.79 7.73
CA GLU A 143 7.35 -2.57 7.20
C GLU A 143 6.30 -1.67 6.57
N VAL A 144 5.86 -2.03 5.36
CA VAL A 144 4.76 -1.39 4.62
C VAL A 144 3.84 -2.45 4.02
N ASP A 145 2.55 -2.14 3.86
CA ASP A 145 1.57 -3.03 3.24
C ASP A 145 1.37 -2.80 1.73
N GLY A 146 2.15 -1.88 1.16
CA GLY A 146 2.23 -1.63 -0.27
C GLY A 146 3.34 -2.44 -0.96
N GLN A 147 3.04 -3.58 -1.58
CA GLN A 147 4.04 -4.40 -2.27
C GLN A 147 4.79 -3.63 -3.36
N CYS A 148 4.11 -2.72 -4.08
CA CYS A 148 4.75 -1.87 -5.09
C CYS A 148 5.78 -0.91 -4.48
N ILE A 149 5.56 -0.43 -3.25
CA ILE A 149 6.50 0.44 -2.55
C ILE A 149 7.78 -0.34 -2.19
N VAL A 150 7.63 -1.57 -1.67
CA VAL A 150 8.80 -2.43 -1.38
C VAL A 150 9.62 -2.69 -2.64
N GLN A 151 8.97 -3.00 -3.77
CA GLN A 151 9.65 -3.17 -5.05
C GLN A 151 10.38 -1.89 -5.49
N MET A 152 9.74 -0.73 -5.35
CA MET A 152 10.35 0.56 -5.63
C MET A 152 11.59 0.81 -4.76
N LEU A 153 11.51 0.53 -3.46
CA LEU A 153 12.62 0.73 -2.51
C LEU A 153 13.79 -0.23 -2.76
N ASN A 154 13.51 -1.44 -3.20
CA ASN A 154 14.55 -2.41 -3.57
C ASN A 154 15.23 -2.08 -4.92
N ASN A 155 14.54 -1.34 -5.82
CA ASN A 155 15.03 -0.97 -7.16
C ASN A 155 15.20 0.55 -7.30
N LEU A 156 15.62 1.24 -6.24
CA LEU A 156 15.74 2.70 -6.21
C LEU A 156 16.61 3.27 -7.33
N GLU A 157 17.62 2.51 -7.80
CA GLU A 157 18.52 2.96 -8.88
C GLU A 157 17.80 3.07 -10.24
N GLU A 158 16.77 2.24 -10.47
CA GLU A 158 16.00 2.20 -11.70
C GLU A 158 14.86 3.21 -11.75
N MET A 159 14.53 3.86 -10.63
CA MET A 159 13.44 4.81 -10.54
C MET A 159 13.78 6.15 -11.17
N THR A 160 13.32 6.34 -12.41
CA THR A 160 13.50 7.59 -13.15
C THR A 160 12.32 8.56 -12.95
N ASN A 161 12.67 9.83 -12.73
CA ASN A 161 11.94 11.08 -12.98
C ASN A 161 10.58 11.37 -12.32
N LYS A 162 9.63 10.45 -12.14
CA LYS A 162 8.26 10.81 -11.71
C LYS A 162 8.16 11.23 -10.24
N TYR A 163 8.99 10.62 -9.38
CA TYR A 163 9.00 10.87 -7.92
C TYR A 163 10.36 11.37 -7.44
N SER A 164 11.14 11.91 -8.34
CA SER A 164 12.59 12.16 -8.21
C SER A 164 13.04 12.81 -6.88
N PRO A 165 12.48 13.94 -6.40
CA PRO A 165 13.01 14.56 -5.17
C PRO A 165 12.76 13.69 -3.93
N LEU A 166 11.55 13.11 -3.79
CA LEU A 166 11.19 12.30 -2.63
C LEU A 166 11.96 10.97 -2.61
N VAL A 167 12.10 10.34 -3.78
CA VAL A 167 12.90 9.12 -3.95
C VAL A 167 14.38 9.39 -3.66
N SER A 168 14.92 10.52 -4.10
CA SER A 168 16.30 10.92 -3.80
C SER A 168 16.53 11.11 -2.29
N SER A 169 15.58 11.74 -1.59
CA SER A 169 15.66 11.87 -0.13
C SER A 169 15.60 10.50 0.58
N ILE A 170 14.75 9.60 0.12
CA ILE A 170 14.67 8.23 0.65
C ILE A 170 15.98 7.47 0.42
N LYS A 171 16.57 7.58 -0.79
CA LYS A 171 17.88 6.99 -1.11
C LYS A 171 18.96 7.48 -0.16
N GLU A 172 19.07 8.79 0.01
CA GLU A 172 20.05 9.40 0.91
C GLU A 172 19.90 8.88 2.34
N LEU A 173 18.65 8.78 2.83
CA LEU A 173 18.38 8.25 4.16
C LEU A 173 18.78 6.78 4.27
N ILE A 174 18.43 5.93 3.32
CA ILE A 174 18.76 4.50 3.33
C ILE A 174 20.28 4.28 3.30
N HIS A 175 21.03 5.09 2.57
CA HIS A 175 22.49 4.96 2.44
C HIS A 175 23.29 5.52 3.62
N ARG A 176 22.64 6.07 4.65
CA ARG A 176 23.34 6.48 5.89
C ARG A 176 23.96 5.28 6.60
N ASN A 177 24.79 5.54 7.60
CA ASN A 177 25.46 4.48 8.37
C ASN A 177 24.50 3.83 9.40
N TRP A 178 23.65 2.94 8.93
CA TRP A 178 22.74 2.11 9.71
C TRP A 178 22.36 0.80 8.98
N HIS A 179 21.70 -0.11 9.66
CA HIS A 179 21.19 -1.35 9.10
C HIS A 179 19.69 -1.24 8.91
N ILE A 180 19.24 -1.30 7.65
CA ILE A 180 17.82 -1.25 7.29
C ILE A 180 17.42 -2.53 6.57
N SER A 181 16.26 -3.07 6.94
CA SER A 181 15.54 -4.08 6.17
C SER A 181 14.16 -3.57 5.85
N VAL A 182 13.78 -3.53 4.57
CA VAL A 182 12.46 -3.10 4.12
C VAL A 182 11.65 -4.32 3.72
N ASN A 183 10.52 -4.55 4.36
CA ASN A 183 9.69 -5.73 4.17
C ASN A 183 8.25 -5.35 3.84
N TYR A 184 7.65 -6.19 2.99
CA TYR A 184 6.21 -6.19 2.81
C TYR A 184 5.54 -6.92 3.96
N VAL A 185 4.45 -6.34 4.49
CA VAL A 185 3.58 -7.01 5.45
C VAL A 185 2.13 -6.97 4.96
N TYR A 186 1.35 -7.93 5.40
CA TYR A 186 -0.08 -7.88 5.18
C TYR A 186 -0.71 -6.80 6.06
N ARG A 187 -1.81 -6.22 5.59
CA ARG A 187 -2.52 -5.14 6.27
C ARG A 187 -2.91 -5.50 7.71
N GLU A 188 -3.18 -6.78 7.97
CA GLU A 188 -3.51 -7.30 9.30
C GLU A 188 -2.37 -7.11 10.31
N ALA A 189 -1.11 -7.06 9.85
CA ALA A 189 0.06 -6.74 10.66
C ALA A 189 0.42 -5.24 10.66
N ASN A 190 -0.42 -4.38 10.05
CA ASN A 190 -0.22 -2.94 9.95
C ASN A 190 -1.39 -2.13 10.53
N PHE A 191 -2.32 -2.78 11.25
CA PHE A 191 -3.53 -2.13 11.75
C PHE A 191 -3.28 -0.97 12.71
N ALA A 192 -2.24 -1.04 13.55
CA ALA A 192 -1.90 0.06 14.45
C ALA A 192 -1.54 1.33 13.67
N ALA A 193 -0.71 1.23 12.62
CA ALA A 193 -0.39 2.35 11.75
C ALA A 193 -1.62 2.84 10.98
N ASP A 194 -2.43 1.92 10.43
CA ASP A 194 -3.67 2.26 9.72
C ASP A 194 -4.67 3.01 10.64
N SER A 195 -4.72 2.68 11.93
CA SER A 195 -5.63 3.32 12.90
C SER A 195 -5.36 4.82 13.13
N ILE A 196 -4.15 5.30 12.83
CA ILE A 196 -3.81 6.75 12.87
C ILE A 196 -4.53 7.53 11.76
N ALA A 197 -5.10 6.85 10.74
CA ALA A 197 -5.71 7.48 9.57
C ALA A 197 -6.80 8.50 9.92
N ASN A 198 -7.66 8.15 10.87
CA ASN A 198 -8.74 9.03 11.30
C ASN A 198 -8.19 10.24 12.06
N TYR A 199 -7.18 10.02 12.90
CA TYR A 199 -6.50 11.10 13.62
C TYR A 199 -5.82 12.09 12.66
N ALA A 200 -5.10 11.58 11.65
CA ALA A 200 -4.39 12.42 10.68
C ALA A 200 -5.32 13.34 9.86
N SER A 201 -6.58 12.93 9.64
CA SER A 201 -7.53 13.72 8.85
C SER A 201 -8.04 14.99 9.52
N ASP A 202 -7.97 15.05 10.83
CA ASP A 202 -8.43 16.18 11.64
C ASP A 202 -7.30 17.19 11.92
N LEU A 203 -6.06 16.85 11.50
CA LEU A 203 -4.90 17.68 11.70
C LEU A 203 -4.73 18.70 10.56
N PRO A 204 -4.15 19.89 10.85
CA PRO A 204 -3.72 20.83 9.82
C PRO A 204 -2.74 20.19 8.82
N ILE A 205 -2.60 20.81 7.64
CA ILE A 205 -1.57 20.38 6.67
C ILE A 205 -0.18 20.47 7.31
N GLY A 206 0.62 19.42 7.13
CA GLY A 206 1.98 19.31 7.65
C GLY A 206 2.23 18.03 8.45
N LEU A 207 3.42 17.93 9.00
CA LEU A 207 3.90 16.82 9.84
C LEU A 207 3.60 17.09 11.31
N HIS A 208 3.05 16.09 11.98
CA HIS A 208 2.72 16.08 13.40
C HIS A 208 3.40 14.88 14.07
N ASN A 209 4.40 15.15 14.91
CA ASN A 209 5.09 14.12 15.68
C ASN A 209 4.25 13.71 16.90
N LEU A 210 4.19 12.41 17.18
CA LEU A 210 3.42 11.81 18.24
C LEU A 210 4.37 11.19 19.27
N SER A 211 4.60 11.89 20.38
CA SER A 211 5.42 11.38 21.49
C SER A 211 4.71 10.28 22.32
N SER A 212 3.39 10.22 22.24
CA SER A 212 2.56 9.18 22.86
C SER A 212 1.48 8.72 21.87
N PRO A 213 1.01 7.47 21.99
CA PRO A 213 -0.01 6.96 21.09
C PRO A 213 -1.33 7.70 21.29
N PRO A 214 -2.01 8.13 20.22
CA PRO A 214 -3.38 8.60 20.29
C PRO A 214 -4.31 7.53 20.87
N ALA A 215 -5.37 7.95 21.58
CA ALA A 215 -6.30 7.03 22.21
C ALA A 215 -6.90 5.99 21.25
N SER A 216 -7.12 6.36 19.97
CA SER A 216 -7.61 5.47 18.92
C SER A 216 -6.64 4.35 18.55
N VAL A 217 -5.34 4.51 18.79
CA VAL A 217 -4.29 3.54 18.47
C VAL A 217 -4.09 2.51 19.58
N ILE A 218 -4.34 2.89 20.83
CA ILE A 218 -4.08 2.07 22.02
C ILE A 218 -4.66 0.65 21.92
N PRO A 219 -5.92 0.42 21.49
CA PRO A 219 -6.45 -0.94 21.35
C PRO A 219 -5.64 -1.81 20.38
N PHE A 220 -5.14 -1.25 19.28
CA PHE A 220 -4.35 -1.97 18.31
C PHE A 220 -2.95 -2.31 18.83
N LEU A 221 -2.33 -1.42 19.60
CA LEU A 221 -1.07 -1.71 20.29
C LEU A 221 -1.22 -2.84 21.31
N PHE A 222 -2.36 -2.92 22.02
CA PHE A 222 -2.65 -4.07 22.87
C PHE A 222 -2.82 -5.36 22.05
N HIS A 223 -3.52 -5.31 20.91
CA HIS A 223 -3.63 -6.48 20.03
C HIS A 223 -2.24 -6.96 19.56
N ASP A 224 -1.38 -6.05 19.15
CA ASP A 224 -0.01 -6.34 18.72
C ASP A 224 0.81 -6.95 19.88
N MET A 225 0.74 -6.36 21.07
CA MET A 225 1.44 -6.84 22.27
C MET A 225 0.99 -8.24 22.69
N TYR A 226 -0.31 -8.55 22.58
CA TYR A 226 -0.85 -9.87 22.91
C TYR A 226 -0.78 -10.87 21.78
N GLY A 227 -0.17 -10.52 20.64
CA GLY A 227 0.01 -11.40 19.48
C GLY A 227 -1.31 -11.79 18.81
N VAL A 228 -2.31 -10.90 18.82
CA VAL A 228 -3.59 -11.16 18.15
C VAL A 228 -3.34 -11.28 16.64
N ALA A 229 -3.78 -12.40 16.06
CA ALA A 229 -3.66 -12.67 14.65
C ALA A 229 -5.05 -12.75 13.99
N HIS A 230 -5.09 -12.41 12.70
CA HIS A 230 -6.31 -12.36 11.89
C HIS A 230 -6.20 -13.34 10.72
N PRO A 231 -7.28 -14.06 10.36
CA PRO A 231 -7.24 -15.01 9.25
C PRO A 231 -7.18 -14.28 7.91
N ARG A 232 -6.31 -14.76 7.03
CA ARG A 232 -6.18 -14.30 5.65
C ARG A 232 -6.05 -15.47 4.70
N ILE A 233 -6.80 -15.45 3.61
CA ILE A 233 -6.65 -16.42 2.53
C ILE A 233 -5.53 -15.93 1.62
N VAL A 234 -4.45 -16.71 1.53
CA VAL A 234 -3.32 -16.47 0.64
C VAL A 234 -3.26 -17.52 -0.46
N SER A 235 -2.85 -17.13 -1.67
CA SER A 235 -2.55 -18.04 -2.77
C SER A 235 -1.09 -18.49 -2.65
N LEU A 236 -0.84 -19.81 -2.75
CA LEU A 236 0.48 -20.41 -2.76
C LEU A 236 1.05 -20.46 -4.17
#